data_630bbae29a1fdc0565b2c2e797675986
#
_entry.id   630bbae29a1fdc0565b2c2e797675986
#
_cell.length_a   1.000
_cell.length_b   1.000
_cell.length_c   1.000
_cell.angle_alpha   90.00
_cell.angle_beta   90.00
_cell.angle_gamma   90.00
#
_symmetry.space_group_name_H-M   'P 1'
#
loop_
_entity.id
_entity.type
_entity.pdbx_description
1 polymer ?
#
loop_
_entity_poly.entity_id
_entity_poly.type
_entity_poly.pdbx_seq_one_letter_code
_entity_poly.pdbx_strand_id
1 'polypeptide(L)'
;MARRAQKGINKILIALSALVIAGAGFLIVYLVGGHDDSMRAVSPLNISDYINKATELAGTEGTVTGVVAEKLRWTPDRGEMISVAVNLENNQQLIPIMVPPTFNNENIARGDKFTFKVEVGKEQLLITKDLKRR
;
A
#
# COMPACT_ATOMS: atom_id res chain seq x y z
N MET A 1 -12.87 57.45 24.31
CA MET A 1 -11.62 57.10 23.61
C MET A 1 -11.21 55.61 23.72
N ALA A 2 -12.07 54.71 24.17
CA ALA A 2 -11.77 53.28 24.31
C ALA A 2 -11.98 52.45 23.05
N ARG A 3 -12.46 52.99 21.94
CA ARG A 3 -12.82 52.24 20.73
C ARG A 3 -11.66 51.94 19.75
N ARG A 4 -10.49 52.54 19.93
CA ARG A 4 -9.36 52.32 19.00
C ARG A 4 -8.50 51.09 19.32
N ALA A 5 -8.51 50.58 20.54
CA ALA A 5 -7.74 49.41 20.95
C ALA A 5 -8.35 48.09 20.52
N GLN A 6 -9.64 48.03 20.23
CA GLN A 6 -10.34 46.79 19.83
C GLN A 6 -10.11 46.36 18.37
N LYS A 7 -9.77 47.28 17.48
CA LYS A 7 -9.53 46.97 16.06
C LYS A 7 -8.22 46.19 15.81
N GLY A 8 -7.22 46.34 16.67
CA GLY A 8 -5.95 45.61 16.56
C GLY A 8 -6.04 44.18 17.05
N ILE A 9 -6.78 43.98 18.14
CA ILE A 9 -6.98 42.66 18.76
C ILE A 9 -7.79 41.73 17.85
N ASN A 10 -8.81 42.25 17.18
CA ASN A 10 -9.64 41.46 16.27
C ASN A 10 -8.87 40.95 15.03
N LYS A 11 -7.92 41.76 14.53
CA LYS A 11 -7.08 41.35 13.40
C LYS A 11 -6.10 40.23 13.78
N ILE A 12 -5.54 40.32 14.99
CA ILE A 12 -4.62 39.30 15.53
C ILE A 12 -5.38 38.00 15.83
N LEU A 13 -6.59 38.10 16.39
CA LEU A 13 -7.46 36.96 16.64
C LEU A 13 -7.89 36.24 15.33
N ILE A 14 -8.22 37.00 14.29
CA ILE A 14 -8.57 36.49 12.98
C ILE A 14 -7.35 35.82 12.34
N ALA A 15 -6.17 36.42 12.43
CA ALA A 15 -4.94 35.83 11.91
C ALA A 15 -4.55 34.55 12.65
N LEU A 16 -4.70 34.50 13.97
CA LEU A 16 -4.45 33.31 14.79
C LEU A 16 -5.46 32.19 14.48
N SER A 17 -6.74 32.49 14.33
CA SER A 17 -7.75 31.51 13.99
C SER A 17 -7.54 30.93 12.58
N ALA A 18 -7.17 31.75 11.61
CA ALA A 18 -6.84 31.31 10.26
C ALA A 18 -5.62 30.37 10.25
N LEU A 19 -4.62 30.63 11.06
CA LEU A 19 -3.41 29.83 11.18
C LEU A 19 -3.70 28.47 11.83
N VAL A 20 -4.56 28.43 12.84
CA VAL A 20 -5.00 27.19 13.48
C VAL A 20 -5.81 26.31 12.52
N ILE A 21 -6.71 26.90 11.76
CA ILE A 21 -7.53 26.18 10.77
C ILE A 21 -6.64 25.62 9.64
N ALA A 22 -5.70 26.40 9.15
CA ALA A 22 -4.74 25.96 8.13
C ALA A 22 -3.84 24.82 8.64
N GLY A 23 -3.36 24.92 9.88
CA GLY A 23 -2.55 23.87 10.51
C GLY A 23 -3.33 22.58 10.75
N ALA A 24 -4.57 22.67 11.22
CA ALA A 24 -5.44 21.53 11.42
C ALA A 24 -5.81 20.84 10.09
N GLY A 25 -6.09 21.63 9.05
CA GLY A 25 -6.36 21.11 7.71
C GLY A 25 -5.16 20.36 7.13
N PHE A 26 -3.96 20.92 7.29
CA PHE A 26 -2.73 20.28 6.83
C PHE A 26 -2.43 18.97 7.59
N LEU A 27 -2.69 18.94 8.89
CA LEU A 27 -2.49 17.75 9.71
C LEU A 27 -3.47 16.64 9.34
N ILE A 28 -4.73 16.97 9.05
CA ILE A 28 -5.73 16.01 8.60
C ILE A 28 -5.35 15.42 7.25
N VAL A 29 -4.92 16.22 6.29
CA VAL A 29 -4.44 15.74 4.98
C VAL A 29 -3.22 14.85 5.14
N TYR A 30 -2.30 15.18 6.04
CA TYR A 30 -1.12 14.37 6.30
C TYR A 30 -1.45 13.03 6.95
N LEU A 31 -2.41 13.00 7.88
CA LEU A 31 -2.83 11.77 8.57
C LEU A 31 -3.71 10.87 7.70
N VAL A 32 -4.56 11.45 6.85
CA VAL A 32 -5.49 10.69 5.99
C VAL A 32 -4.83 10.31 4.66
N GLY A 33 -3.96 11.16 4.12
CA GLY A 33 -3.27 10.90 2.84
C GLY A 33 -2.14 9.89 2.90
N GLY A 34 -1.61 9.59 4.09
CA GLY A 34 -0.40 8.78 4.24
C GLY A 34 -0.55 7.29 3.99
N HIS A 35 -1.76 6.76 3.88
CA HIS A 35 -1.99 5.31 3.74
C HIS A 35 -2.27 4.83 2.31
N ASP A 36 -2.76 5.70 1.44
CA ASP A 36 -3.09 5.33 0.06
C ASP A 36 -1.96 5.57 -0.96
N ASP A 37 -1.00 6.42 -0.63
CA ASP A 37 0.03 6.83 -1.57
C ASP A 37 1.15 5.80 -1.76
N SER A 38 1.38 4.91 -0.79
CA SER A 38 2.40 3.88 -0.90
C SER A 38 2.14 2.89 -2.04
N MET A 39 0.86 2.61 -2.30
CA MET A 39 0.45 1.72 -3.39
C MET A 39 0.44 2.40 -4.75
N ARG A 40 0.13 3.71 -4.80
CA ARG A 40 0.06 4.48 -6.05
C ARG A 40 1.42 4.87 -6.60
N ALA A 41 2.41 5.01 -5.72
CA ALA A 41 3.77 5.39 -6.10
C ALA A 41 4.56 4.26 -6.77
N VAL A 42 4.07 3.02 -6.69
CA VAL A 42 4.75 1.84 -7.23
C VAL A 42 4.07 1.38 -8.51
N SER A 43 4.87 1.24 -9.56
CA SER A 43 4.39 0.76 -10.86
C SER A 43 3.94 -0.70 -10.79
N PRO A 44 2.97 -1.11 -11.62
CA PRO A 44 2.63 -2.52 -11.74
C PRO A 44 3.83 -3.37 -12.14
N LEU A 45 4.00 -4.51 -11.47
CA LEU A 45 5.04 -5.46 -11.83
C LEU A 45 4.70 -6.12 -13.16
N ASN A 46 5.66 -6.12 -14.08
CA ASN A 46 5.51 -6.87 -15.32
C ASN A 46 5.67 -8.36 -15.04
N ILE A 47 4.57 -9.09 -15.06
CA ILE A 47 4.55 -10.51 -14.72
C ILE A 47 5.32 -11.35 -15.74
N SER A 48 5.27 -11.00 -17.02
CA SER A 48 6.04 -11.68 -18.05
C SER A 48 7.54 -11.55 -17.82
N ASP A 49 8.00 -10.35 -17.47
CA ASP A 49 9.40 -10.13 -17.12
C ASP A 49 9.79 -10.86 -15.83
N TYR A 50 8.90 -10.87 -14.84
CA TYR A 50 9.12 -11.63 -13.61
C TYR A 50 9.30 -13.13 -13.88
N ILE A 51 8.47 -13.73 -14.70
CA ILE A 51 8.56 -15.15 -15.04
C ILE A 51 9.86 -15.46 -15.76
N ASN A 52 10.28 -14.60 -16.70
CA ASN A 52 11.42 -14.85 -17.56
C ASN A 52 12.76 -14.38 -16.95
N LYS A 53 12.74 -13.35 -16.11
CA LYS A 53 13.92 -12.64 -15.62
C LYS A 53 13.90 -12.37 -14.13
N ALA A 54 13.32 -13.25 -13.33
CA ALA A 54 13.17 -13.04 -11.89
C ALA A 54 14.49 -12.74 -11.17
N THR A 55 15.59 -13.37 -11.61
CA THR A 55 16.92 -13.15 -11.04
C THR A 55 17.42 -11.73 -11.28
N GLU A 56 17.16 -11.18 -12.46
CA GLU A 56 17.55 -9.80 -12.80
C GLU A 56 16.70 -8.77 -12.07
N LEU A 57 15.45 -9.12 -11.74
CA LEU A 57 14.53 -8.24 -11.03
C LEU A 57 14.66 -8.28 -9.51
N ALA A 58 15.56 -9.10 -8.95
CA ALA A 58 15.76 -9.21 -7.51
C ALA A 58 16.00 -7.83 -6.87
N GLY A 59 15.25 -7.53 -5.81
CA GLY A 59 15.30 -6.24 -5.12
C GLY A 59 14.38 -5.17 -5.70
N THR A 60 13.73 -5.40 -6.83
CA THR A 60 12.76 -4.44 -7.39
C THR A 60 11.40 -4.59 -6.71
N GLU A 61 10.69 -3.47 -6.58
CA GLU A 61 9.33 -3.42 -6.05
C GLU A 61 8.32 -3.22 -7.19
N GLY A 62 7.14 -3.80 -7.01
CA GLY A 62 6.04 -3.63 -7.94
C GLY A 62 4.71 -3.95 -7.28
N THR A 63 3.61 -3.67 -7.97
CA THR A 63 2.27 -4.06 -7.52
C THR A 63 1.74 -5.21 -8.36
N VAL A 64 1.05 -6.14 -7.69
CA VAL A 64 0.38 -7.28 -8.33
C VAL A 64 -1.08 -7.28 -7.88
N THR A 65 -2.00 -7.24 -8.82
CA THR A 65 -3.43 -7.34 -8.55
C THR A 65 -3.94 -8.69 -9.06
N GLY A 66 -4.60 -9.42 -8.19
CA GLY A 66 -5.15 -10.72 -8.56
C GLY A 66 -6.10 -11.27 -7.51
N VAL A 67 -6.59 -12.46 -7.79
CA VAL A 67 -7.51 -13.21 -6.92
C VAL A 67 -6.74 -14.33 -6.23
N VAL A 68 -6.94 -14.46 -4.93
CA VAL A 68 -6.34 -15.56 -4.16
C VAL A 68 -6.94 -16.87 -4.61
N ALA A 69 -6.13 -17.70 -5.29
CA ALA A 69 -6.55 -18.98 -5.81
C ALA A 69 -6.47 -20.08 -4.75
N GLU A 70 -5.38 -20.09 -4.00
CA GLU A 70 -5.12 -21.13 -3.01
C GLU A 70 -4.17 -20.63 -1.91
N LYS A 71 -4.34 -21.17 -0.71
CA LYS A 71 -3.38 -21.03 0.38
C LYS A 71 -2.47 -22.24 0.38
N LEU A 72 -1.19 -22.04 0.10
CA LEU A 72 -0.25 -23.14 -0.09
C LEU A 72 0.38 -23.63 1.20
N ARG A 73 0.90 -22.72 2.01
CA ARG A 73 1.62 -23.07 3.23
C ARG A 73 1.60 -21.91 4.21
N TRP A 74 1.49 -22.23 5.48
CA TRP A 74 1.65 -21.28 6.58
C TRP A 74 2.76 -21.76 7.51
N THR A 75 3.63 -20.84 7.91
CA THR A 75 4.64 -21.06 8.94
C THR A 75 4.67 -19.85 9.89
N PRO A 76 4.81 -20.07 11.21
CA PRO A 76 4.84 -18.97 12.19
C PRO A 76 5.94 -17.95 11.92
N ASP A 77 7.07 -18.38 11.42
CA ASP A 77 8.27 -17.55 11.22
C ASP A 77 8.26 -16.79 9.90
N ARG A 78 7.75 -17.40 8.84
CA ARG A 78 7.80 -16.86 7.48
C ARG A 78 6.48 -16.26 7.01
N GLY A 79 5.37 -16.59 7.67
CA GLY A 79 4.04 -16.18 7.28
C GLY A 79 3.33 -17.17 6.39
N GLU A 80 2.46 -16.68 5.53
CA GLU A 80 1.62 -17.48 4.66
C GLU A 80 2.08 -17.37 3.21
N MET A 81 2.21 -18.52 2.54
CA MET A 81 2.40 -18.56 1.10
C MET A 81 1.06 -18.79 0.41
N ILE A 82 0.71 -17.91 -0.50
CA ILE A 82 -0.53 -17.96 -1.26
C ILE A 82 -0.23 -18.02 -2.75
N SER A 83 -1.14 -18.64 -3.50
CA SER A 83 -1.14 -18.58 -4.95
C SER A 83 -2.17 -17.57 -5.42
N VAL A 84 -1.73 -16.59 -6.20
CA VAL A 84 -2.56 -15.52 -6.71
C VAL A 84 -2.74 -15.68 -8.21
N ALA A 85 -3.98 -15.71 -8.66
CA ALA A 85 -4.32 -15.74 -10.07
C ALA A 85 -4.29 -14.32 -10.64
N VAL A 86 -3.38 -14.09 -11.56
CA VAL A 86 -3.21 -12.80 -12.25
C VAL A 86 -3.64 -12.97 -13.71
N ASN A 87 -4.50 -12.08 -14.19
CA ASN A 87 -4.89 -12.07 -15.57
C ASN A 87 -3.81 -11.39 -16.43
N LEU A 88 -3.24 -12.15 -17.33
CA LEU A 88 -2.46 -11.66 -18.46
C LEU A 88 -3.37 -11.50 -19.68
N GLU A 89 -2.89 -10.81 -20.71
CA GLU A 89 -3.70 -10.49 -21.90
C GLU A 89 -4.47 -11.68 -22.50
N ASN A 90 -3.85 -12.86 -22.51
CA ASN A 90 -4.43 -14.08 -23.09
C ASN A 90 -4.58 -15.24 -22.12
N ASN A 91 -3.95 -15.18 -20.94
CA ASN A 91 -3.90 -16.30 -20.01
C ASN A 91 -4.01 -15.84 -18.56
N GLN A 92 -4.49 -16.73 -17.71
CA GLN A 92 -4.41 -16.58 -16.28
C GLN A 92 -3.15 -17.28 -15.77
N GLN A 93 -2.33 -16.56 -15.01
CA GLN A 93 -1.11 -17.07 -14.43
C GLN A 93 -1.22 -17.15 -12.90
N LEU A 94 -0.86 -18.30 -12.34
CA LEU A 94 -0.75 -18.46 -10.89
C LEU A 94 0.65 -18.07 -10.43
N ILE A 95 0.72 -17.17 -9.45
CA ILE A 95 1.99 -16.64 -8.93
C ILE A 95 2.04 -16.86 -7.43
N PRO A 96 3.11 -17.50 -6.91
CA PRO A 96 3.29 -17.64 -5.48
C PRO A 96 3.74 -16.31 -4.86
N ILE A 97 3.06 -15.91 -3.81
CA ILE A 97 3.37 -14.68 -3.06
C ILE A 97 3.49 -15.04 -1.59
N MET A 98 4.57 -14.59 -0.95
CA MET A 98 4.77 -14.72 0.48
C MET A 98 4.14 -13.52 1.20
N VAL A 99 3.26 -13.79 2.15
CA VAL A 99 2.66 -12.79 3.04
C VAL A 99 3.32 -12.93 4.40
N PRO A 100 4.15 -11.97 4.84
CA PRO A 100 4.84 -12.04 6.12
C PRO A 100 3.88 -12.05 7.33
N PRO A 101 4.34 -12.49 8.51
CA PRO A 101 3.51 -12.55 9.73
C PRO A 101 2.98 -11.18 10.19
N THR A 102 3.58 -10.08 9.76
CA THR A 102 3.10 -8.72 10.03
C THR A 102 1.68 -8.47 9.52
N PHE A 103 1.22 -9.23 8.54
CA PHE A 103 -0.14 -9.15 7.97
C PHE A 103 -1.10 -10.22 8.52
N ASN A 104 -0.79 -10.86 9.63
CA ASN A 104 -1.66 -11.89 10.23
C ASN A 104 -3.06 -11.38 10.59
N ASN A 105 -3.22 -10.09 10.79
CA ASN A 105 -4.50 -9.46 11.07
C ASN A 105 -5.40 -9.34 9.83
N GLU A 106 -4.83 -9.48 8.64
CA GLU A 106 -5.57 -9.45 7.39
C GLU A 106 -6.17 -10.83 7.12
N ASN A 107 -7.47 -10.88 7.00
CA ASN A 107 -8.16 -12.11 6.66
C ASN A 107 -8.10 -12.31 5.13
N ILE A 108 -7.12 -13.08 4.70
CA ILE A 108 -6.94 -13.45 3.30
C ILE A 108 -7.63 -14.78 3.06
N ALA A 109 -8.70 -14.77 2.28
CA ALA A 109 -9.46 -15.95 1.94
C ALA A 109 -9.38 -16.26 0.44
N ARG A 110 -9.53 -17.54 0.11
CA ARG A 110 -9.65 -17.99 -1.27
C ARG A 110 -10.81 -17.28 -1.97
N GLY A 111 -10.58 -16.75 -3.15
CA GLY A 111 -11.55 -15.98 -3.93
C GLY A 111 -11.52 -14.47 -3.66
N ASP A 112 -10.81 -14.01 -2.65
CA ASP A 112 -10.65 -12.59 -2.38
C ASP A 112 -9.73 -11.94 -3.41
N LYS A 113 -10.05 -10.71 -3.78
CA LYS A 113 -9.24 -9.89 -4.68
C LYS A 113 -8.43 -8.88 -3.91
N PHE A 114 -7.13 -8.88 -4.14
CA PHE A 114 -6.18 -7.97 -3.50
C PHE A 114 -5.25 -7.31 -4.52
N THR A 115 -4.75 -6.14 -4.16
CA THR A 115 -3.54 -5.56 -4.73
C THR A 115 -2.42 -5.70 -3.72
N PHE A 116 -1.35 -6.37 -4.10
CA PHE A 116 -0.16 -6.59 -3.29
C PHE A 116 0.96 -5.67 -3.77
N LYS A 117 1.56 -4.94 -2.84
CA LYS A 117 2.86 -4.33 -3.07
C LYS A 117 3.92 -5.36 -2.72
N VAL A 118 4.70 -5.77 -3.68
CA VAL A 118 5.65 -6.87 -3.54
C VAL A 118 7.07 -6.44 -3.90
N GLU A 119 8.03 -7.12 -3.30
CA GLU A 119 9.44 -7.04 -3.66
C GLU A 119 9.90 -8.40 -4.17
N VAL A 120 10.66 -8.40 -5.25
CA VAL A 120 11.26 -9.62 -5.77
C VAL A 120 12.44 -10.00 -4.88
N GLY A 121 12.30 -11.11 -4.15
CA GLY A 121 13.34 -11.63 -3.27
C GLY A 121 14.48 -12.32 -4.02
N LYS A 122 15.56 -12.62 -3.31
CA LYS A 122 16.74 -13.29 -3.86
C LYS A 122 16.45 -14.71 -4.37
N GLU A 123 15.44 -15.37 -3.82
CA GLU A 123 15.01 -16.73 -4.19
C GLU A 123 13.95 -16.72 -5.30
N GLN A 124 13.81 -15.61 -6.02
CA GLN A 124 12.79 -15.42 -7.05
C GLN A 124 11.36 -15.48 -6.50
N LEU A 125 11.19 -15.22 -5.21
CA LEU A 125 9.91 -15.23 -4.53
C LEU A 125 9.42 -13.80 -4.31
N LEU A 126 8.15 -13.55 -4.60
CA LEU A 126 7.52 -12.26 -4.30
C LEU A 126 7.18 -12.18 -2.82
N ILE A 127 7.66 -11.13 -2.16
CA ILE A 127 7.43 -10.88 -0.73
C ILE A 127 6.51 -9.66 -0.61
N THR A 128 5.39 -9.82 0.06
CA THR A 128 4.43 -8.73 0.29
C THR A 128 5.00 -7.69 1.25
N LYS A 129 5.02 -6.43 0.81
CA LYS A 129 5.39 -5.26 1.62
C LYS A 129 4.17 -4.49 2.10
N ASP A 130 3.10 -4.53 1.34
CA ASP A 130 1.81 -3.94 1.69
C ASP A 130 0.71 -4.65 0.89
N LEU A 131 -0.53 -4.58 1.35
CA LEU A 131 -1.66 -5.17 0.65
C LEU A 131 -2.93 -4.36 0.87
N LYS A 132 -3.79 -4.37 -0.14
CA LYS A 132 -5.08 -3.68 -0.11
C LYS A 132 -6.15 -4.57 -0.74
N ARG A 133 -7.24 -4.78 -0.03
CA ARG A 133 -8.41 -5.49 -0.55
C ARG A 133 -9.11 -4.65 -1.62
N ARG A 134 -9.53 -5.29 -2.68
CA ARG A 134 -10.29 -4.68 -3.78
C ARG A 134 -11.77 -5.04 -3.73
#